data_f67f8af53c3cf0903ac2bc64e877c0ef
#
_entry.id   f67f8af53c3cf0903ac2bc64e877c0ef
#
_cell.length_a   1.000
_cell.length_b   1.000
_cell.length_c   1.000
_cell.angle_alpha   90.00
_cell.angle_beta   90.00
_cell.angle_gamma   90.00
#
_symmetry.space_group_name_H-M   'P 1'
#
loop_
_entity.id
_entity.type
_entity.pdbx_description
1 polymer ?
#
loop_
_entity_poly.entity_id
_entity_poly.type
_entity_poly.pdbx_seq_one_letter_code
_entity_poly.pdbx_strand_id
1 'polypeptide(L)'
;MNYLITVFTNQFFLMFLTIAFGLMIGKIKIGNFSLGVSGGIFSGIIIGYFVTRWAQGVQEGEAAYQTAAGILKNGVVANIFFIFFLLLFLLSIGLKVGGSIGTIFKKYGFKFVVIGVSIPLISMLMAVILQFVVLGNNDVTEHETAGMFAGAMTSTPGYGTALDASNAIDYKTMYTEEENKQKEEMLKIIDPSGELTVENTTELSAEQANTYKEAMASKVSLGYTVAFPMGVLVIVVLISLLPRIFHIDLEKEKAEYEKEIKQIENKKENEKIQPLNFMTMAVAAVIGILIGNINIPLGDLGTFSLGTAGGVLLAALILSYIGKIGPLNFRMDPKGLGYLYQMGLTFFMAVVGLRYGYDVVSSLTGSGLILALSAVVVEAVAVIVSFFIGHKIFKLNWIILSGAIAGGCTSAPGLGAAISSTGSEEPTTGYGAAQPFAILANVLLATLYFAFLL
;
A
#
# COMPACT_ATOMS: atom_id res chain seq x y z
N MET A 1 -3.81 38.23 8.33
CA MET A 1 -2.94 37.05 8.50
C MET A 1 -3.76 35.80 8.81
N ASN A 2 -4.68 35.81 9.78
CA ASN A 2 -5.51 34.64 10.10
C ASN A 2 -6.35 34.08 8.95
N TYR A 3 -6.93 34.95 8.09
CA TYR A 3 -7.74 34.48 6.95
C TYR A 3 -6.92 33.63 5.94
N LEU A 4 -5.72 34.09 5.57
CA LEU A 4 -4.85 33.32 4.66
C LEU A 4 -4.43 31.98 5.26
N ILE A 5 -4.08 31.95 6.54
CA ILE A 5 -3.75 30.70 7.24
C ILE A 5 -4.94 29.74 7.19
N THR A 6 -6.14 30.21 7.53
CA THR A 6 -7.34 29.38 7.50
C THR A 6 -7.63 28.81 6.10
N VAL A 7 -7.43 29.58 5.04
CA VAL A 7 -7.65 29.12 3.66
C VAL A 7 -6.57 28.11 3.25
N PHE A 8 -5.28 28.45 3.43
CA PHE A 8 -4.16 27.59 2.98
C PHE A 8 -3.92 26.36 3.85
N THR A 9 -4.59 26.23 4.98
CA THR A 9 -4.61 25.02 5.82
C THR A 9 -5.92 24.25 5.74
N ASN A 10 -6.91 24.77 4.99
CA ASN A 10 -8.18 24.10 4.80
C ASN A 10 -7.99 22.83 3.95
N GLN A 11 -8.41 21.69 4.47
CA GLN A 11 -8.21 20.39 3.83
C GLN A 11 -8.87 20.31 2.44
N PHE A 12 -10.06 20.87 2.27
CA PHE A 12 -10.74 20.87 0.97
C PHE A 12 -9.98 21.75 -0.04
N PHE A 13 -9.56 22.95 0.39
CA PHE A 13 -8.74 23.81 -0.45
C PHE A 13 -7.47 23.11 -0.93
N LEU A 14 -6.75 22.46 0.01
CA LEU A 14 -5.53 21.72 -0.30
C LEU A 14 -5.79 20.55 -1.26
N MET A 15 -6.87 19.79 -1.06
CA MET A 15 -7.22 18.70 -1.96
C MET A 15 -7.50 19.20 -3.38
N PHE A 16 -8.34 20.22 -3.54
CA PHE A 16 -8.66 20.78 -4.86
C PHE A 16 -7.45 21.44 -5.53
N LEU A 17 -6.63 22.16 -4.77
CA LEU A 17 -5.38 22.74 -5.25
C LEU A 17 -4.43 21.65 -5.77
N THR A 18 -4.25 20.58 -4.98
CA THR A 18 -3.43 19.43 -5.35
C THR A 18 -3.93 18.73 -6.60
N ILE A 19 -5.25 18.57 -6.75
CA ILE A 19 -5.85 17.99 -7.96
C ILE A 19 -5.58 18.88 -9.17
N ALA A 20 -5.78 20.19 -9.04
CA ALA A 20 -5.56 21.11 -10.15
C ALA A 20 -4.11 21.05 -10.65
N PHE A 21 -3.13 21.18 -9.76
CA PHE A 21 -1.71 21.05 -10.11
C PHE A 21 -1.35 19.64 -10.56
N GLY A 22 -1.88 18.61 -9.90
CA GLY A 22 -1.64 17.22 -10.24
C GLY A 22 -2.09 16.86 -11.66
N LEU A 23 -3.27 17.32 -12.08
CA LEU A 23 -3.76 17.11 -13.44
C LEU A 23 -2.96 17.93 -14.46
N MET A 24 -2.43 19.11 -14.08
CA MET A 24 -1.50 19.87 -14.93
C MET A 24 -0.17 19.10 -15.12
N ILE A 25 0.43 18.62 -14.05
CA ILE A 25 1.64 17.78 -14.10
C ILE A 25 1.36 16.49 -14.89
N GLY A 26 0.21 15.85 -14.63
CA GLY A 26 -0.21 14.64 -15.32
C GLY A 26 -0.35 14.78 -16.84
N LYS A 27 -0.61 15.99 -17.35
CA LYS A 27 -0.68 16.29 -18.80
C LYS A 27 0.68 16.49 -19.44
N ILE A 28 1.75 16.68 -18.67
CA ILE A 28 3.10 16.83 -19.21
C ILE A 28 3.49 15.51 -19.90
N LYS A 29 3.73 15.57 -21.19
CA LYS A 29 4.15 14.43 -22.00
C LYS A 29 5.67 14.44 -22.18
N ILE A 30 6.31 13.34 -21.82
CA ILE A 30 7.71 13.07 -22.13
C ILE A 30 7.73 11.92 -23.16
N GLY A 31 7.72 12.26 -24.44
CA GLY A 31 7.40 11.32 -25.51
C GLY A 31 5.94 10.87 -25.43
N ASN A 32 5.71 9.55 -25.41
CA ASN A 32 4.36 8.97 -25.25
C ASN A 32 3.95 8.75 -23.79
N PHE A 33 4.79 9.14 -22.82
CA PHE A 33 4.52 8.95 -21.41
C PHE A 33 3.83 10.18 -20.80
N SER A 34 2.77 9.96 -20.02
CA SER A 34 2.17 10.95 -19.12
C SER A 34 1.82 10.30 -17.80
N LEU A 35 1.94 11.06 -16.71
CA LEU A 35 1.58 10.57 -15.37
C LEU A 35 0.06 10.46 -15.18
N GLY A 36 -0.73 11.12 -16.04
CA GLY A 36 -2.17 11.11 -15.91
C GLY A 36 -2.63 11.54 -14.51
N VAL A 37 -3.58 10.80 -13.94
CA VAL A 37 -4.13 11.07 -12.59
C VAL A 37 -3.08 10.89 -11.48
N SER A 38 -2.04 10.06 -11.71
CA SER A 38 -0.94 9.87 -10.75
C SER A 38 -0.13 11.14 -10.51
N GLY A 39 -0.21 12.15 -11.38
CA GLY A 39 0.34 13.49 -11.13
C GLY A 39 -0.13 14.10 -9.82
N GLY A 40 -1.33 13.71 -9.34
CA GLY A 40 -1.86 14.09 -8.03
C GLY A 40 -0.97 13.72 -6.84
N ILE A 41 -0.28 12.56 -6.90
CA ILE A 41 0.66 12.16 -5.85
C ILE A 41 1.83 13.14 -5.79
N PHE A 42 2.43 13.47 -6.92
CA PHE A 42 3.62 14.34 -6.98
C PHE A 42 3.31 15.78 -6.54
N SER A 43 2.19 16.35 -7.01
CA SER A 43 1.74 17.67 -6.52
C SER A 43 1.42 17.64 -5.03
N GLY A 44 0.80 16.55 -4.56
CA GLY A 44 0.47 16.34 -3.15
C GLY A 44 1.71 16.24 -2.26
N ILE A 45 2.76 15.54 -2.70
CA ILE A 45 4.04 15.44 -1.98
C ILE A 45 4.63 16.84 -1.78
N ILE A 46 4.67 17.66 -2.83
CA ILE A 46 5.22 19.01 -2.75
C ILE A 46 4.40 19.86 -1.77
N ILE A 47 3.09 19.91 -1.94
CA ILE A 47 2.20 20.73 -1.11
C ILE A 47 2.20 20.21 0.33
N GLY A 48 2.08 18.90 0.53
CA GLY A 48 2.07 18.26 1.85
C GLY A 48 3.35 18.52 2.63
N TYR A 49 4.51 18.44 1.96
CA TYR A 49 5.79 18.79 2.57
C TYR A 49 5.82 20.23 3.08
N PHE A 50 5.46 21.20 2.25
CA PHE A 50 5.51 22.60 2.65
C PHE A 50 4.50 22.93 3.75
N VAL A 51 3.30 22.37 3.72
CA VAL A 51 2.28 22.58 4.76
C VAL A 51 2.74 21.99 6.10
N THR A 52 3.28 20.78 6.11
CA THR A 52 3.79 20.15 7.35
C THR A 52 5.03 20.91 7.86
N ARG A 53 5.93 21.30 6.96
CA ARG A 53 7.12 22.08 7.34
C ARG A 53 6.76 23.42 7.94
N TRP A 54 5.74 24.10 7.40
CA TRP A 54 5.20 25.32 7.99
C TRP A 54 4.64 25.04 9.40
N ALA A 55 3.83 23.97 9.55
CA ALA A 55 3.23 23.62 10.85
C ALA A 55 4.29 23.36 11.94
N GLN A 56 5.42 22.75 11.59
CA GLN A 56 6.54 22.53 12.50
C GLN A 56 7.25 23.82 12.95
N GLY A 57 7.15 24.89 12.16
CA GLY A 57 7.75 26.18 12.48
C GLY A 57 6.91 27.09 13.38
N VAL A 58 5.63 26.75 13.59
CA VAL A 58 4.70 27.56 14.40
C VAL A 58 4.92 27.28 15.89
N GLN A 59 5.16 28.35 16.69
CA GLN A 59 5.45 28.23 18.12
C GLN A 59 4.18 28.36 18.98
N GLU A 60 4.25 27.84 20.20
CA GLU A 60 3.19 27.99 21.19
C GLU A 60 2.96 29.47 21.52
N GLY A 61 1.68 29.90 21.53
CA GLY A 61 1.31 31.29 21.68
C GLY A 61 1.05 32.04 20.37
N GLU A 62 1.42 31.50 19.21
CA GLU A 62 1.04 32.08 17.92
C GLU A 62 -0.43 31.78 17.58
N ALA A 63 -1.07 32.70 16.86
CA ALA A 63 -2.48 32.57 16.45
C ALA A 63 -2.79 31.30 15.63
N ALA A 64 -1.78 30.76 14.92
CA ALA A 64 -1.88 29.58 14.09
C ALA A 64 -1.57 28.25 14.84
N TYR A 65 -1.14 28.31 16.10
CA TYR A 65 -0.64 27.14 16.83
C TYR A 65 -1.61 25.97 16.88
N GLN A 66 -2.88 26.21 17.19
CA GLN A 66 -3.91 25.15 17.24
C GLN A 66 -4.10 24.45 15.88
N THR A 67 -4.05 25.21 14.79
CA THR A 67 -4.13 24.67 13.43
C THR A 67 -2.89 23.86 13.09
N ALA A 68 -1.71 24.36 13.40
CA ALA A 68 -0.44 23.68 13.18
C ALA A 68 -0.34 22.38 13.98
N ALA A 69 -0.69 22.41 15.27
CA ALA A 69 -0.75 21.23 16.12
C ALA A 69 -1.73 20.18 15.60
N GLY A 70 -2.89 20.64 15.09
CA GLY A 70 -3.87 19.77 14.44
C GLY A 70 -3.30 19.05 13.20
N ILE A 71 -2.54 19.76 12.35
CA ILE A 71 -1.89 19.21 11.17
C ILE A 71 -0.82 18.19 11.57
N LEU A 72 0.00 18.50 12.56
CA LEU A 72 1.07 17.61 13.03
C LEU A 72 0.50 16.33 13.66
N LYS A 73 -0.65 16.43 14.34
CA LYS A 73 -1.30 15.28 14.98
C LYS A 73 -2.07 14.40 14.01
N ASN A 74 -2.82 14.99 13.08
CA ASN A 74 -3.80 14.28 12.24
C ASN A 74 -3.38 14.16 10.77
N GLY A 75 -2.25 14.78 10.39
CA GLY A 75 -1.80 14.95 9.00
C GLY A 75 -2.44 16.17 8.32
N VAL A 76 -1.89 16.53 7.16
CA VAL A 76 -2.37 17.65 6.33
C VAL A 76 -3.83 17.46 5.91
N VAL A 77 -4.23 16.22 5.67
CA VAL A 77 -5.60 15.80 5.40
C VAL A 77 -5.98 14.65 6.32
N ALA A 78 -7.15 14.71 6.94
CA ALA A 78 -7.60 13.68 7.88
C ALA A 78 -7.71 12.30 7.21
N ASN A 79 -7.38 11.24 7.95
CA ASN A 79 -7.36 9.86 7.44
C ASN A 79 -8.71 9.40 6.89
N ILE A 80 -9.82 9.97 7.38
CA ILE A 80 -11.15 9.61 6.89
C ILE A 80 -11.32 9.91 5.39
N PHE A 81 -10.72 11.00 4.87
CA PHE A 81 -10.75 11.32 3.44
C PHE A 81 -9.95 10.32 2.61
N PHE A 82 -8.79 9.88 3.12
CA PHE A 82 -8.01 8.82 2.49
C PHE A 82 -8.84 7.54 2.33
N ILE A 83 -9.44 7.07 3.42
CA ILE A 83 -10.26 5.86 3.42
C ILE A 83 -11.50 6.04 2.52
N PHE A 84 -12.20 7.16 2.64
CA PHE A 84 -13.42 7.42 1.88
C PHE A 84 -13.18 7.40 0.36
N PHE A 85 -12.17 8.13 -0.13
CA PHE A 85 -11.87 8.17 -1.56
C PHE A 85 -11.29 6.86 -2.07
N LEU A 86 -10.51 6.14 -1.26
CA LEU A 86 -10.05 4.79 -1.56
C LEU A 86 -11.24 3.84 -1.75
N LEU A 87 -12.17 3.81 -0.81
CA LEU A 87 -13.33 2.92 -0.89
C LEU A 87 -14.25 3.30 -2.07
N LEU A 88 -14.48 4.58 -2.31
CA LEU A 88 -15.26 5.06 -3.45
C LEU A 88 -14.62 4.61 -4.78
N PHE A 89 -13.31 4.74 -4.90
CA PHE A 89 -12.54 4.27 -6.06
C PHE A 89 -12.68 2.76 -6.25
N LEU A 90 -12.37 1.97 -5.22
CA LEU A 90 -12.32 0.51 -5.32
C LEU A 90 -13.71 -0.11 -5.51
N LEU A 91 -14.73 0.41 -4.84
CA LEU A 91 -16.12 -0.03 -5.00
C LEU A 91 -16.61 0.22 -6.43
N SER A 92 -16.43 1.43 -6.93
CA SER A 92 -16.94 1.84 -8.24
C SER A 92 -16.26 1.07 -9.36
N ILE A 93 -14.92 0.93 -9.30
CA ILE A 93 -14.18 0.21 -10.33
C ILE A 93 -14.45 -1.30 -10.25
N GLY A 94 -14.53 -1.88 -9.05
CA GLY A 94 -14.84 -3.29 -8.85
C GLY A 94 -16.21 -3.67 -9.40
N LEU A 95 -17.24 -2.84 -9.16
CA LEU A 95 -18.57 -3.05 -9.75
C LEU A 95 -18.55 -2.90 -11.26
N LYS A 96 -17.73 -2.00 -11.81
CA LYS A 96 -17.66 -1.75 -13.25
C LYS A 96 -17.03 -2.90 -14.03
N VAL A 97 -15.91 -3.46 -13.52
CA VAL A 97 -15.15 -4.51 -14.24
C VAL A 97 -15.43 -5.93 -13.77
N GLY A 98 -16.21 -6.10 -12.71
CA GLY A 98 -16.43 -7.41 -12.07
C GLY A 98 -17.09 -8.45 -12.96
N GLY A 99 -17.81 -8.04 -14.02
CA GLY A 99 -18.45 -8.97 -14.95
C GLY A 99 -17.49 -10.00 -15.58
N SER A 100 -16.23 -9.61 -15.83
CA SER A 100 -15.21 -10.44 -16.47
C SER A 100 -14.36 -11.29 -15.51
N ILE A 101 -14.36 -10.98 -14.19
CA ILE A 101 -13.38 -11.55 -13.24
C ILE A 101 -13.40 -13.08 -13.17
N GLY A 102 -14.57 -13.68 -13.14
CA GLY A 102 -14.67 -15.14 -13.02
C GLY A 102 -14.11 -15.88 -14.23
N THR A 103 -14.21 -15.29 -15.40
CA THR A 103 -13.67 -15.82 -16.64
C THR A 103 -12.16 -15.71 -16.69
N ILE A 104 -11.63 -14.55 -16.31
CA ILE A 104 -10.19 -14.28 -16.23
C ILE A 104 -9.55 -15.16 -15.16
N PHE A 105 -10.20 -15.31 -14.00
CA PHE A 105 -9.70 -16.17 -12.94
C PHE A 105 -9.66 -17.65 -13.33
N LYS A 106 -10.64 -18.14 -14.05
CA LYS A 106 -10.61 -19.52 -14.59
C LYS A 106 -9.44 -19.75 -15.55
N LYS A 107 -9.11 -18.77 -16.37
CA LYS A 107 -8.03 -18.86 -17.36
C LYS A 107 -6.64 -18.67 -16.75
N TYR A 108 -6.49 -17.73 -15.85
CA TYR A 108 -5.19 -17.25 -15.36
C TYR A 108 -5.00 -17.40 -13.85
N GLY A 109 -5.96 -17.94 -13.11
CA GLY A 109 -5.98 -17.93 -11.63
C GLY A 109 -4.68 -18.40 -11.00
N PHE A 110 -4.11 -19.53 -11.45
CA PHE A 110 -2.83 -20.02 -10.96
C PHE A 110 -1.69 -19.00 -11.16
N LYS A 111 -1.67 -18.31 -12.33
CA LYS A 111 -0.64 -17.31 -12.61
C LYS A 111 -0.74 -16.12 -11.67
N PHE A 112 -1.97 -15.71 -11.31
CA PHE A 112 -2.19 -14.63 -10.35
C PHE A 112 -1.80 -15.02 -8.93
N VAL A 113 -2.05 -16.29 -8.53
CA VAL A 113 -1.55 -16.83 -7.25
C VAL A 113 -0.03 -16.74 -7.20
N VAL A 114 0.64 -17.20 -8.26
CA VAL A 114 2.11 -17.15 -8.31
C VAL A 114 2.63 -15.71 -8.26
N ILE A 115 2.06 -14.78 -9.02
CA ILE A 115 2.45 -13.36 -8.97
C ILE A 115 2.17 -12.78 -7.58
N GLY A 116 0.99 -13.01 -7.00
CA GLY A 116 0.62 -12.53 -5.68
C GLY A 116 1.54 -13.01 -4.56
N VAL A 117 2.03 -14.25 -4.63
CA VAL A 117 2.94 -14.82 -3.62
C VAL A 117 4.40 -14.47 -3.92
N SER A 118 4.82 -14.46 -5.19
CA SER A 118 6.22 -14.24 -5.56
C SER A 118 6.71 -12.83 -5.21
N ILE A 119 5.85 -11.82 -5.32
CA ILE A 119 6.22 -10.43 -5.03
C ILE A 119 6.61 -10.26 -3.56
N PRO A 120 5.77 -10.59 -2.56
CA PRO A 120 6.18 -10.53 -1.16
C PRO A 120 7.39 -11.40 -0.84
N LEU A 121 7.48 -12.60 -1.44
CA LEU A 121 8.62 -13.50 -1.23
C LEU A 121 9.93 -12.89 -1.70
N ILE A 122 9.96 -12.33 -2.93
CA ILE A 122 11.15 -11.66 -3.47
C ILE A 122 11.50 -10.44 -2.64
N SER A 123 10.49 -9.67 -2.20
CA SER A 123 10.67 -8.51 -1.34
C SER A 123 11.29 -8.88 -0.01
N MET A 124 10.79 -9.92 0.64
CA MET A 124 11.33 -10.40 1.91
C MET A 124 12.78 -10.87 1.74
N LEU A 125 13.06 -11.70 0.72
CA LEU A 125 14.42 -12.16 0.43
C LEU A 125 15.37 -10.98 0.19
N MET A 126 14.94 -9.96 -0.55
CA MET A 126 15.77 -8.78 -0.79
C MET A 126 15.94 -7.93 0.47
N ALA A 127 14.90 -7.80 1.32
CA ALA A 127 14.97 -7.10 2.59
C ALA A 127 16.00 -7.78 3.53
N VAL A 128 15.97 -9.11 3.63
CA VAL A 128 16.94 -9.90 4.40
C VAL A 128 18.36 -9.74 3.85
N ILE A 129 18.54 -9.80 2.53
CA ILE A 129 19.86 -9.57 1.92
C ILE A 129 20.39 -8.17 2.28
N LEU A 130 19.56 -7.13 2.16
CA LEU A 130 19.99 -5.78 2.48
C LEU A 130 20.24 -5.57 3.97
N GLN A 131 19.51 -6.26 4.85
CA GLN A 131 19.80 -6.29 6.27
C GLN A 131 21.24 -6.75 6.50
N PHE A 132 21.63 -7.93 6.03
CA PHE A 132 22.97 -8.47 6.25
C PHE A 132 24.08 -7.69 5.55
N VAL A 133 23.81 -7.09 4.40
CA VAL A 133 24.86 -6.43 3.58
C VAL A 133 24.98 -4.93 3.87
N VAL A 134 23.87 -4.25 4.21
CA VAL A 134 23.81 -2.78 4.25
C VAL A 134 23.41 -2.24 5.62
N LEU A 135 22.34 -2.80 6.22
CA LEU A 135 21.75 -2.25 7.45
C LEU A 135 22.47 -2.71 8.71
N GLY A 136 23.05 -3.90 8.69
CA GLY A 136 23.65 -4.56 9.84
C GLY A 136 22.75 -5.65 10.42
N ASN A 137 23.32 -6.45 11.34
CA ASN A 137 22.67 -7.60 11.95
C ASN A 137 22.63 -7.42 13.47
N ASN A 138 21.58 -6.82 13.97
CA ASN A 138 21.25 -6.66 15.38
C ASN A 138 19.74 -6.47 15.53
N ASP A 139 19.22 -6.62 16.74
CA ASP A 139 17.79 -6.55 17.05
C ASP A 139 17.10 -5.31 16.46
N VAL A 140 17.76 -4.14 16.53
CA VAL A 140 17.22 -2.88 16.01
C VAL A 140 17.01 -2.97 14.51
N THR A 141 18.02 -3.39 13.76
CA THR A 141 17.96 -3.48 12.29
C THR A 141 17.03 -4.59 11.83
N GLU A 142 16.88 -5.66 12.59
CA GLU A 142 15.91 -6.73 12.31
C GLU A 142 14.48 -6.22 12.42
N HIS A 143 14.16 -5.50 13.48
CA HIS A 143 12.83 -4.89 13.64
C HIS A 143 12.55 -3.80 12.60
N GLU A 144 13.54 -2.97 12.29
CA GLU A 144 13.44 -1.97 11.19
C GLU A 144 13.22 -2.66 9.84
N THR A 145 13.88 -3.80 9.58
CA THR A 145 13.74 -4.57 8.32
C THR A 145 12.36 -5.20 8.19
N ALA A 146 11.79 -5.77 9.26
CA ALA A 146 10.43 -6.29 9.25
C ALA A 146 9.40 -5.19 8.90
N GLY A 147 9.56 -4.01 9.51
CA GLY A 147 8.76 -2.83 9.19
C GLY A 147 8.99 -2.36 7.75
N MET A 148 10.23 -2.28 7.29
CA MET A 148 10.62 -1.89 5.95
C MET A 148 10.01 -2.81 4.88
N PHE A 149 10.05 -4.12 5.08
CA PHE A 149 9.41 -5.09 4.20
C PHE A 149 7.91 -4.80 4.04
N ALA A 150 7.18 -4.69 5.17
CA ALA A 150 5.75 -4.42 5.15
C ALA A 150 5.42 -3.06 4.53
N GLY A 151 6.26 -2.04 4.78
CA GLY A 151 6.13 -0.71 4.21
C GLY A 151 6.38 -0.69 2.70
N ALA A 152 7.47 -1.29 2.22
CA ALA A 152 7.75 -1.41 0.79
C ALA A 152 6.59 -2.07 0.05
N MET A 153 6.02 -3.14 0.62
CA MET A 153 4.84 -3.82 0.07
C MET A 153 3.52 -3.06 0.28
N THR A 154 3.54 -1.87 0.87
CA THR A 154 2.35 -1.09 1.24
C THR A 154 1.29 -1.91 2.01
N SER A 155 1.74 -2.91 2.79
CA SER A 155 0.91 -3.92 3.44
C SER A 155 0.63 -3.59 4.91
N THR A 156 -0.53 -2.99 5.19
CA THR A 156 -0.98 -2.77 6.58
C THR A 156 -1.17 -4.08 7.36
N PRO A 157 -1.74 -5.18 6.80
CA PRO A 157 -1.79 -6.46 7.48
C PRO A 157 -0.40 -7.03 7.80
N GLY A 158 0.54 -6.93 6.86
CA GLY A 158 1.94 -7.34 7.10
C GLY A 158 2.60 -6.54 8.22
N TYR A 159 2.35 -5.23 8.28
CA TYR A 159 2.84 -4.38 9.37
C TYR A 159 2.23 -4.76 10.73
N GLY A 160 0.91 -4.96 10.78
CA GLY A 160 0.25 -5.41 12.01
C GLY A 160 0.84 -6.73 12.52
N THR A 161 1.03 -7.68 11.61
CA THR A 161 1.64 -8.97 11.95
C THR A 161 3.10 -8.84 12.41
N ALA A 162 3.89 -7.96 11.79
CA ALA A 162 5.26 -7.70 12.23
C ALA A 162 5.31 -7.12 13.65
N LEU A 163 4.37 -6.21 13.98
CA LEU A 163 4.23 -5.69 15.34
C LEU A 163 3.81 -6.77 16.34
N ASP A 164 2.84 -7.60 15.97
CA ASP A 164 2.35 -8.68 16.84
C ASP A 164 3.46 -9.71 17.09
N ALA A 165 4.21 -10.09 16.06
CA ALA A 165 5.34 -11.02 16.17
C ALA A 165 6.47 -10.43 17.05
N SER A 166 6.86 -9.18 16.83
CA SER A 166 7.81 -8.46 17.70
C SER A 166 7.34 -8.43 19.16
N ASN A 167 6.05 -8.17 19.39
CA ASN A 167 5.47 -8.12 20.72
C ASN A 167 5.33 -9.50 21.39
N ALA A 168 5.37 -10.59 20.64
CA ALA A 168 5.30 -11.95 21.16
C ALA A 168 6.64 -12.48 21.68
N ILE A 169 7.76 -11.82 21.38
CA ILE A 169 9.10 -12.22 21.81
C ILE A 169 9.21 -12.10 23.34
N ASP A 170 9.75 -13.14 23.97
CA ASP A 170 10.11 -13.10 25.39
C ASP A 170 11.51 -12.49 25.59
N TYR A 171 11.55 -11.15 25.63
CA TYR A 171 12.80 -10.40 25.80
C TYR A 171 13.53 -10.67 27.13
N LYS A 172 12.87 -11.25 28.14
CA LYS A 172 13.55 -11.67 29.37
C LYS A 172 14.41 -12.89 29.11
N THR A 173 13.82 -13.93 28.53
CA THR A 173 14.55 -15.14 28.15
C THR A 173 15.64 -14.81 27.14
N MET A 174 15.31 -14.05 26.08
CA MET A 174 16.27 -13.59 25.08
C MET A 174 17.48 -12.91 25.72
N TYR A 175 17.30 -11.95 26.65
CA TYR A 175 18.41 -11.29 27.34
C TYR A 175 19.29 -12.25 28.09
N THR A 176 18.75 -13.30 28.76
CA THR A 176 19.55 -14.26 29.51
C THR A 176 20.40 -15.14 28.62
N GLU A 177 19.93 -15.46 27.42
CA GLU A 177 20.59 -16.35 26.46
C GLU A 177 21.61 -15.63 25.56
N GLU A 178 21.50 -14.27 25.41
CA GLU A 178 22.38 -13.46 24.55
C GLU A 178 23.82 -13.38 25.07
N GLU A 179 24.74 -13.06 24.16
CA GLU A 179 26.13 -12.76 24.49
C GLU A 179 26.25 -11.37 25.17
N ASN A 180 27.33 -11.14 25.91
CA ASN A 180 27.55 -9.89 26.66
C ASN A 180 27.44 -8.63 25.78
N LYS A 181 27.84 -8.72 24.52
CA LYS A 181 27.76 -7.60 23.59
C LYS A 181 26.31 -7.21 23.28
N GLN A 182 25.45 -8.17 22.98
CA GLN A 182 24.03 -7.94 22.72
C GLN A 182 23.32 -7.47 23.99
N LYS A 183 23.66 -8.05 25.15
CA LYS A 183 23.17 -7.56 26.46
C LYS A 183 23.49 -6.09 26.69
N GLU A 184 24.72 -5.66 26.38
CA GLU A 184 25.10 -4.24 26.49
C GLU A 184 24.29 -3.36 25.53
N GLU A 185 24.02 -3.81 24.29
CA GLU A 185 23.21 -3.08 23.32
C GLU A 185 21.76 -2.96 23.80
N MET A 186 21.17 -4.04 24.36
CA MET A 186 19.84 -4.02 24.95
C MET A 186 19.75 -3.06 26.13
N LEU A 187 20.73 -3.11 27.06
CA LEU A 187 20.77 -2.23 28.23
C LEU A 187 20.91 -0.75 27.86
N LYS A 188 21.69 -0.41 26.85
CA LYS A 188 21.79 0.97 26.34
C LYS A 188 20.46 1.52 25.81
N ILE A 189 19.60 0.66 25.29
CA ILE A 189 18.25 1.05 24.82
C ILE A 189 17.31 1.21 26.01
N ILE A 190 17.40 0.34 27.00
CA ILE A 190 16.56 0.37 28.21
C ILE A 190 16.95 1.55 29.10
N ASP A 191 18.26 1.77 29.27
CA ASP A 191 18.83 2.81 30.13
C ASP A 191 19.93 3.60 29.40
N PRO A 192 19.58 4.66 28.69
CA PRO A 192 20.57 5.53 28.02
C PRO A 192 21.51 6.26 29.01
N SER A 193 21.21 6.30 30.32
CA SER A 193 22.09 6.92 31.32
C SER A 193 23.32 6.06 31.62
N GLY A 194 23.25 4.74 31.33
CA GLY A 194 24.35 3.81 31.52
C GLY A 194 24.51 3.31 32.97
N GLU A 195 23.50 3.44 33.81
CA GLU A 195 23.51 2.89 35.17
C GLU A 195 23.38 1.37 35.18
N LEU A 196 22.67 0.82 34.16
CA LEU A 196 22.56 -0.62 33.95
C LEU A 196 23.74 -1.15 33.15
N THR A 197 24.40 -2.16 33.69
CA THR A 197 25.53 -2.87 33.07
C THR A 197 25.30 -4.37 33.09
N VAL A 198 26.00 -5.12 32.24
CA VAL A 198 25.91 -6.57 32.24
C VAL A 198 26.36 -7.19 33.60
N GLU A 199 27.24 -6.49 34.31
CA GLU A 199 27.73 -6.91 35.62
C GLU A 199 26.68 -6.79 36.75
N ASN A 200 25.85 -5.71 36.67
CA ASN A 200 24.82 -5.43 37.68
C ASN A 200 23.39 -5.91 37.29
N THR A 201 23.20 -6.37 36.04
CA THR A 201 21.91 -6.81 35.51
C THR A 201 22.04 -8.19 34.93
N THR A 202 21.76 -9.20 35.74
CA THR A 202 21.81 -10.63 35.33
C THR A 202 20.53 -11.04 34.60
N GLU A 203 19.40 -10.44 34.95
CA GLU A 203 18.06 -10.66 34.34
C GLU A 203 17.33 -9.33 34.21
N LEU A 204 16.51 -9.18 33.17
CA LEU A 204 15.64 -8.02 33.04
C LEU A 204 14.43 -8.09 33.97
N SER A 205 14.11 -7.00 34.67
CA SER A 205 12.82 -6.84 35.33
C SER A 205 11.67 -6.82 34.30
N ALA A 206 10.43 -7.01 34.77
CA ALA A 206 9.26 -6.92 33.89
C ALA A 206 9.13 -5.54 33.22
N GLU A 207 9.49 -4.48 33.95
CA GLU A 207 9.46 -3.09 33.45
C GLU A 207 10.55 -2.88 32.38
N GLN A 208 11.78 -3.33 32.63
CA GLN A 208 12.89 -3.24 31.67
C GLN A 208 12.60 -4.01 30.37
N ALA A 209 12.08 -5.24 30.49
CA ALA A 209 11.68 -6.03 29.33
C ALA A 209 10.55 -5.35 28.54
N ASN A 210 9.60 -4.71 29.21
CA ASN A 210 8.53 -3.95 28.54
C ASN A 210 9.08 -2.70 27.85
N THR A 211 10.00 -1.97 28.48
CA THR A 211 10.67 -0.81 27.85
C THR A 211 11.40 -1.19 26.58
N TYR A 212 12.12 -2.31 26.59
CA TYR A 212 12.80 -2.82 25.40
C TYR A 212 11.80 -3.25 24.31
N LYS A 213 10.75 -3.97 24.68
CA LYS A 213 9.65 -4.37 23.80
C LYS A 213 9.02 -3.17 23.09
N GLU A 214 8.70 -2.11 23.83
CA GLU A 214 8.15 -0.87 23.24
C GLU A 214 9.13 -0.18 22.30
N ALA A 215 10.43 -0.20 22.63
CA ALA A 215 11.47 0.31 21.77
C ALA A 215 11.54 -0.49 20.45
N MET A 216 11.51 -1.83 20.51
CA MET A 216 11.54 -2.68 19.32
C MET A 216 10.28 -2.53 18.46
N ALA A 217 9.09 -2.45 19.06
CA ALA A 217 7.85 -2.14 18.34
C ALA A 217 7.92 -0.76 17.63
N SER A 218 8.57 0.22 18.26
CA SER A 218 8.86 1.53 17.64
C SER A 218 9.79 1.40 16.43
N LYS A 219 10.76 0.46 16.44
CA LYS A 219 11.65 0.21 15.30
C LYS A 219 10.91 -0.42 14.12
N VAL A 220 10.01 -1.38 14.35
CA VAL A 220 9.11 -1.91 13.32
C VAL A 220 8.29 -0.75 12.70
N SER A 221 7.75 0.12 13.56
CA SER A 221 6.94 1.27 13.12
C SER A 221 7.77 2.28 12.29
N LEU A 222 9.02 2.51 12.67
CA LEU A 222 9.95 3.39 11.93
C LEU A 222 10.23 2.81 10.54
N GLY A 223 10.58 1.51 10.47
CA GLY A 223 10.81 0.82 9.21
C GLY A 223 9.62 0.94 8.26
N TYR A 224 8.42 0.69 8.77
CA TYR A 224 7.19 0.82 8.00
C TYR A 224 6.93 2.25 7.52
N THR A 225 7.04 3.23 8.41
CA THR A 225 6.74 4.64 8.10
C THR A 225 7.69 5.21 7.05
N VAL A 226 8.97 4.85 7.11
CA VAL A 226 9.97 5.27 6.12
C VAL A 226 9.76 4.56 4.78
N ALA A 227 9.47 3.27 4.80
CA ALA A 227 9.40 2.46 3.59
C ALA A 227 8.07 2.62 2.83
N PHE A 228 6.95 2.81 3.52
CA PHE A 228 5.62 2.88 2.89
C PHE A 228 5.51 3.93 1.78
N PRO A 229 5.89 5.21 2.00
CA PRO A 229 5.84 6.21 0.93
C PRO A 229 6.82 5.90 -0.21
N MET A 230 7.97 5.26 0.07
CA MET A 230 8.93 4.84 -0.95
C MET A 230 8.33 3.73 -1.83
N GLY A 231 7.70 2.72 -1.24
CA GLY A 231 6.98 1.67 -1.95
C GLY A 231 5.90 2.24 -2.88
N VAL A 232 5.07 3.18 -2.37
CA VAL A 232 4.07 3.87 -3.20
C VAL A 232 4.70 4.57 -4.41
N LEU A 233 5.81 5.29 -4.21
CA LEU A 233 6.49 5.99 -5.31
C LEU A 233 7.07 5.02 -6.35
N VAL A 234 7.78 4.00 -5.88
CA VAL A 234 8.45 3.02 -6.74
C VAL A 234 7.44 2.30 -7.61
N ILE A 235 6.35 1.77 -7.03
CA ILE A 235 5.35 1.04 -7.80
C ILE A 235 4.65 1.92 -8.84
N VAL A 236 4.28 3.17 -8.48
CA VAL A 236 3.65 4.12 -9.41
C VAL A 236 4.57 4.45 -10.58
N VAL A 237 5.84 4.71 -10.29
CA VAL A 237 6.85 5.02 -11.31
C VAL A 237 7.13 3.81 -12.19
N LEU A 238 7.38 2.64 -11.61
CA LEU A 238 7.74 1.44 -12.38
C LEU A 238 6.60 0.95 -13.26
N ILE A 239 5.37 0.86 -12.73
CA ILE A 239 4.21 0.45 -13.56
C ILE A 239 4.04 1.40 -14.76
N SER A 240 4.29 2.69 -14.56
CA SER A 240 4.18 3.68 -15.62
C SER A 240 5.34 3.61 -16.65
N LEU A 241 6.56 3.22 -16.21
CA LEU A 241 7.76 3.22 -17.05
C LEU A 241 8.06 1.86 -17.72
N LEU A 242 7.70 0.74 -17.08
CA LEU A 242 8.01 -0.60 -17.60
C LEU A 242 7.57 -0.82 -19.05
N PRO A 243 6.35 -0.41 -19.49
CA PRO A 243 5.96 -0.56 -20.90
C PRO A 243 6.92 0.13 -21.86
N ARG A 244 7.41 1.30 -21.46
CA ARG A 244 8.34 2.09 -22.26
C ARG A 244 9.75 1.48 -22.32
N ILE A 245 10.26 1.07 -21.16
CA ILE A 245 11.60 0.47 -21.06
C ILE A 245 11.67 -0.82 -21.89
N PHE A 246 10.61 -1.62 -21.86
CA PHE A 246 10.55 -2.90 -22.55
C PHE A 246 9.84 -2.85 -23.91
N HIS A 247 9.57 -1.63 -24.44
CA HIS A 247 8.96 -1.39 -25.74
C HIS A 247 7.64 -2.16 -25.93
N ILE A 248 6.80 -2.20 -24.90
CA ILE A 248 5.48 -2.83 -24.94
C ILE A 248 4.52 -1.87 -25.68
N ASP A 249 3.93 -2.36 -26.75
CA ASP A 249 2.91 -1.64 -27.52
C ASP A 249 1.56 -1.75 -26.79
N LEU A 250 1.20 -0.71 -26.04
CA LEU A 250 0.00 -0.69 -25.23
C LEU A 250 -1.29 -0.78 -26.06
N GLU A 251 -1.31 -0.19 -27.25
CA GLU A 251 -2.48 -0.27 -28.14
C GLU A 251 -2.68 -1.69 -28.65
N LYS A 252 -1.61 -2.37 -28.99
CA LYS A 252 -1.62 -3.77 -29.40
C LYS A 252 -2.06 -4.67 -28.24
N GLU A 253 -1.46 -4.51 -27.05
CA GLU A 253 -1.81 -5.27 -25.85
C GLU A 253 -3.30 -5.11 -25.50
N LYS A 254 -3.82 -3.88 -25.60
CA LYS A 254 -5.23 -3.58 -25.35
C LYS A 254 -6.13 -4.25 -26.39
N ALA A 255 -5.80 -4.14 -27.66
CA ALA A 255 -6.57 -4.75 -28.74
C ALA A 255 -6.57 -6.29 -28.66
N GLU A 256 -5.44 -6.91 -28.30
CA GLU A 256 -5.35 -8.35 -28.07
C GLU A 256 -6.21 -8.78 -26.87
N TYR A 257 -6.13 -8.05 -25.77
CA TYR A 257 -6.93 -8.31 -24.59
C TYR A 257 -8.43 -8.18 -24.85
N GLU A 258 -8.87 -7.11 -25.53
CA GLU A 258 -10.29 -6.94 -25.91
C GLU A 258 -10.80 -8.07 -26.80
N LYS A 259 -10.00 -8.55 -27.75
CA LYS A 259 -10.37 -9.72 -28.60
C LYS A 259 -10.51 -10.98 -27.76
N GLU A 260 -9.61 -11.17 -26.81
CA GLU A 260 -9.63 -12.29 -25.89
C GLU A 260 -10.89 -12.29 -25.01
N ILE A 261 -11.23 -11.14 -24.44
CA ILE A 261 -12.44 -11.00 -23.60
C ILE A 261 -13.72 -11.18 -24.42
N LYS A 262 -13.83 -10.57 -25.60
CA LYS A 262 -15.01 -10.72 -26.46
C LYS A 262 -15.29 -12.17 -26.85
N GLN A 263 -14.28 -12.98 -27.09
CA GLN A 263 -14.45 -14.41 -27.36
C GLN A 263 -15.05 -15.19 -26.19
N ILE A 264 -14.89 -14.67 -24.99
CA ILE A 264 -15.32 -15.30 -23.73
C ILE A 264 -16.69 -14.77 -23.29
N GLU A 265 -16.97 -13.48 -23.51
CA GLU A 265 -18.22 -12.81 -23.11
C GLU A 265 -19.43 -13.16 -23.98
N ASN A 266 -19.26 -13.63 -25.21
CA ASN A 266 -20.35 -14.01 -26.10
C ASN A 266 -21.38 -15.02 -25.52
N LYS A 267 -21.23 -15.43 -24.26
CA LYS A 267 -22.16 -16.33 -23.53
C LYS A 267 -23.05 -15.62 -22.49
N LYS A 268 -22.88 -14.31 -22.22
CA LYS A 268 -23.61 -13.62 -21.14
C LYS A 268 -24.44 -12.39 -21.57
N GLU A 269 -24.76 -12.26 -22.86
CA GLU A 269 -25.35 -11.05 -23.47
C GLU A 269 -26.77 -10.64 -23.01
N ASN A 270 -27.42 -11.35 -22.09
CA ASN A 270 -28.85 -11.15 -21.75
C ASN A 270 -29.13 -10.55 -20.36
N GLU A 271 -28.16 -10.03 -19.64
CA GLU A 271 -28.46 -9.45 -18.33
C GLU A 271 -28.67 -7.93 -18.39
N LYS A 272 -29.83 -7.48 -17.91
CA LYS A 272 -30.22 -6.05 -17.93
C LYS A 272 -29.30 -5.21 -17.04
N ILE A 273 -28.58 -4.29 -17.66
CA ILE A 273 -27.86 -3.21 -16.97
C ILE A 273 -28.89 -2.24 -16.39
N GLN A 274 -28.74 -1.91 -15.10
CA GLN A 274 -29.58 -0.90 -14.45
C GLN A 274 -28.86 0.46 -14.38
N PRO A 275 -29.59 1.58 -14.27
CA PRO A 275 -29.00 2.87 -13.90
C PRO A 275 -28.19 2.79 -12.61
N LEU A 276 -27.29 3.74 -12.38
CA LEU A 276 -26.54 3.85 -11.14
C LEU A 276 -27.49 3.82 -9.93
N ASN A 277 -27.26 2.91 -9.00
CA ASN A 277 -28.10 2.70 -7.82
C ASN A 277 -27.28 2.73 -6.55
N PHE A 278 -27.38 3.81 -5.80
CA PHE A 278 -26.61 4.00 -4.57
C PHE A 278 -26.97 3.00 -3.46
N MET A 279 -28.23 2.53 -3.39
CA MET A 279 -28.61 1.48 -2.44
C MET A 279 -27.85 0.18 -2.72
N THR A 280 -27.79 -0.24 -3.97
CA THR A 280 -27.05 -1.44 -4.37
C THR A 280 -25.53 -1.27 -4.13
N MET A 281 -24.98 -0.08 -4.39
CA MET A 281 -23.59 0.23 -4.07
C MET A 281 -23.33 0.18 -2.56
N ALA A 282 -24.21 0.76 -1.75
CA ALA A 282 -24.09 0.73 -0.29
C ALA A 282 -24.11 -0.71 0.25
N VAL A 283 -25.01 -1.56 -0.26
CA VAL A 283 -25.06 -2.98 0.10
C VAL A 283 -23.74 -3.68 -0.26
N ALA A 284 -23.22 -3.45 -1.46
CA ALA A 284 -21.92 -4.02 -1.86
C ALA A 284 -20.78 -3.55 -0.95
N ALA A 285 -20.76 -2.26 -0.58
CA ALA A 285 -19.77 -1.72 0.35
C ALA A 285 -19.88 -2.36 1.75
N VAL A 286 -21.09 -2.47 2.30
CA VAL A 286 -21.35 -3.12 3.61
C VAL A 286 -20.87 -4.57 3.61
N ILE A 287 -21.26 -5.35 2.59
CA ILE A 287 -20.80 -6.74 2.45
C ILE A 287 -19.27 -6.79 2.38
N GLY A 288 -18.66 -5.89 1.59
CA GLY A 288 -17.21 -5.82 1.44
C GLY A 288 -16.49 -5.48 2.75
N ILE A 289 -17.01 -4.51 3.51
CA ILE A 289 -16.46 -4.13 4.82
C ILE A 289 -16.57 -5.31 5.80
N LEU A 290 -17.70 -5.99 5.85
CA LEU A 290 -17.89 -7.15 6.71
C LEU A 290 -16.92 -8.27 6.36
N ILE A 291 -16.81 -8.65 5.07
CA ILE A 291 -15.90 -9.70 4.61
C ILE A 291 -14.44 -9.29 4.84
N GLY A 292 -14.10 -8.04 4.53
CA GLY A 292 -12.75 -7.53 4.64
C GLY A 292 -12.18 -7.53 6.06
N ASN A 293 -13.06 -7.35 7.06
CA ASN A 293 -12.67 -7.32 8.47
C ASN A 293 -12.86 -8.67 9.19
N ILE A 294 -13.14 -9.75 8.45
CA ILE A 294 -13.10 -11.09 9.05
C ILE A 294 -11.63 -11.44 9.35
N ASN A 295 -11.34 -11.62 10.62
CA ASN A 295 -10.04 -12.08 11.09
C ASN A 295 -10.05 -13.61 11.13
N ILE A 296 -9.22 -14.23 10.29
CA ILE A 296 -9.04 -15.69 10.25
C ILE A 296 -7.76 -16.01 11.01
N PRO A 297 -7.84 -16.66 12.19
CA PRO A 297 -6.65 -17.03 12.93
C PRO A 297 -5.87 -18.11 12.18
N LEU A 298 -4.56 -17.91 12.02
CA LEU A 298 -3.63 -18.88 11.41
C LEU A 298 -2.77 -19.60 12.47
N GLY A 299 -3.23 -19.63 13.72
CA GLY A 299 -2.45 -20.15 14.84
C GLY A 299 -1.25 -19.27 15.15
N ASP A 300 -0.10 -19.86 15.34
CA ASP A 300 1.14 -19.15 15.63
C ASP A 300 1.65 -18.27 14.46
N LEU A 301 1.04 -18.41 13.30
CA LEU A 301 1.34 -17.58 12.10
C LEU A 301 0.57 -16.26 12.05
N GLY A 302 -0.14 -15.89 13.12
CA GLY A 302 -0.87 -14.62 13.23
C GLY A 302 -2.30 -14.68 12.73
N THR A 303 -2.82 -13.55 12.23
CA THR A 303 -4.19 -13.42 11.71
C THR A 303 -4.20 -12.92 10.27
N PHE A 304 -5.03 -13.53 9.43
CA PHE A 304 -5.28 -13.06 8.07
C PHE A 304 -6.59 -12.29 7.97
N SER A 305 -6.56 -11.12 7.37
CA SER A 305 -7.76 -10.40 6.90
C SER A 305 -7.47 -9.69 5.59
N LEU A 306 -8.51 -9.51 4.76
CA LEU A 306 -8.39 -8.76 3.51
C LEU A 306 -8.27 -7.24 3.76
N GLY A 307 -8.63 -6.79 4.96
CA GLY A 307 -8.82 -5.38 5.27
C GLY A 307 -10.03 -4.78 4.56
N THR A 308 -10.48 -3.62 5.04
CA THR A 308 -11.68 -2.95 4.50
C THR A 308 -11.59 -2.69 2.99
N ALA A 309 -10.47 -2.20 2.50
CA ALA A 309 -10.27 -1.87 1.09
C ALA A 309 -10.27 -3.12 0.19
N GLY A 310 -9.54 -4.16 0.58
CA GLY A 310 -9.49 -5.44 -0.13
C GLY A 310 -10.85 -6.14 -0.15
N GLY A 311 -11.54 -6.14 0.98
CA GLY A 311 -12.89 -6.72 1.10
C GLY A 311 -13.90 -6.00 0.22
N VAL A 312 -13.90 -4.66 0.19
CA VAL A 312 -14.82 -3.87 -0.67
C VAL A 312 -14.55 -4.12 -2.15
N LEU A 313 -13.29 -4.16 -2.57
CA LEU A 313 -12.96 -4.47 -3.96
C LEU A 313 -13.40 -5.89 -4.34
N LEU A 314 -13.05 -6.88 -3.53
CA LEU A 314 -13.37 -8.28 -3.81
C LEU A 314 -14.88 -8.52 -3.84
N ALA A 315 -15.64 -7.97 -2.87
CA ALA A 315 -17.09 -8.04 -2.87
C ALA A 315 -17.69 -7.37 -4.11
N ALA A 316 -17.22 -6.17 -4.48
CA ALA A 316 -17.68 -5.47 -5.68
C ALA A 316 -17.45 -6.28 -6.95
N LEU A 317 -16.27 -6.89 -7.11
CA LEU A 317 -15.94 -7.76 -8.24
C LEU A 317 -16.84 -9.00 -8.29
N ILE A 318 -17.03 -9.70 -7.16
CA ILE A 318 -17.84 -10.93 -7.08
C ILE A 318 -19.31 -10.63 -7.30
N LEU A 319 -19.86 -9.60 -6.63
CA LEU A 319 -21.27 -9.23 -6.76
C LEU A 319 -21.61 -8.79 -8.18
N SER A 320 -20.73 -8.00 -8.82
CA SER A 320 -20.88 -7.62 -10.23
C SER A 320 -20.80 -8.84 -11.16
N TYR A 321 -19.92 -9.83 -10.86
CA TYR A 321 -19.84 -11.09 -11.60
C TYR A 321 -21.14 -11.92 -11.49
N ILE A 322 -21.69 -12.03 -10.27
CA ILE A 322 -22.97 -12.73 -10.02
C ILE A 322 -24.11 -11.99 -10.73
N GLY A 323 -24.07 -10.66 -10.74
CA GLY A 323 -25.03 -9.78 -11.39
C GLY A 323 -26.23 -9.50 -10.51
N LYS A 324 -27.21 -10.40 -10.40
CA LYS A 324 -28.47 -10.18 -9.68
C LYS A 324 -28.64 -11.13 -8.50
N ILE A 325 -28.95 -10.57 -7.33
CA ILE A 325 -29.28 -11.32 -6.12
C ILE A 325 -30.63 -10.79 -5.57
N GLY A 326 -31.71 -11.56 -5.73
CA GLY A 326 -33.05 -11.12 -5.36
C GLY A 326 -33.46 -9.84 -6.09
N PRO A 327 -33.86 -8.77 -5.37
CA PRO A 327 -34.22 -7.48 -5.97
C PRO A 327 -33.01 -6.64 -6.36
N LEU A 328 -31.80 -6.95 -5.88
CA LEU A 328 -30.60 -6.19 -6.09
C LEU A 328 -29.88 -6.63 -7.37
N ASN A 329 -29.62 -5.69 -8.28
CA ASN A 329 -28.82 -5.93 -9.47
C ASN A 329 -27.51 -5.15 -9.35
N PHE A 330 -26.37 -5.84 -9.31
CA PHE A 330 -25.02 -5.26 -9.15
C PHE A 330 -24.39 -4.87 -10.49
N ARG A 331 -25.07 -5.11 -11.62
CA ARG A 331 -24.64 -4.65 -12.95
C ARG A 331 -25.27 -3.30 -13.24
N MET A 332 -24.48 -2.27 -13.05
CA MET A 332 -24.92 -0.89 -13.22
C MET A 332 -24.28 -0.23 -14.44
N ASP A 333 -24.85 0.91 -14.86
CA ASP A 333 -24.36 1.68 -15.99
C ASP A 333 -22.85 1.99 -15.84
N PRO A 334 -22.02 1.51 -16.79
CA PRO A 334 -20.57 1.72 -16.74
C PRO A 334 -20.16 3.19 -16.75
N LYS A 335 -20.98 4.09 -17.34
CA LYS A 335 -20.69 5.54 -17.37
C LYS A 335 -20.84 6.16 -15.99
N GLY A 336 -21.94 5.85 -15.29
CA GLY A 336 -22.16 6.35 -13.93
C GLY A 336 -21.07 5.88 -12.95
N LEU A 337 -20.75 4.57 -12.99
CA LEU A 337 -19.64 4.00 -12.20
C LEU A 337 -18.28 4.62 -12.59
N GLY A 338 -18.08 4.92 -13.89
CA GLY A 338 -16.88 5.57 -14.40
C GLY A 338 -16.63 6.96 -13.81
N TYR A 339 -17.67 7.79 -13.67
CA TYR A 339 -17.53 9.11 -13.04
C TYR A 339 -17.18 9.01 -11.55
N LEU A 340 -17.82 8.09 -10.83
CA LEU A 340 -17.53 7.87 -9.41
C LEU A 340 -16.10 7.34 -9.19
N TYR A 341 -15.68 6.39 -10.01
CA TYR A 341 -14.32 5.86 -9.97
C TYR A 341 -13.29 6.93 -10.25
N GLN A 342 -13.47 7.76 -11.29
CA GLN A 342 -12.53 8.83 -11.62
C GLN A 342 -12.43 9.87 -10.51
N MET A 343 -13.57 10.26 -9.93
CA MET A 343 -13.58 11.15 -8.77
C MET A 343 -12.83 10.52 -7.58
N GLY A 344 -13.19 9.28 -7.21
CA GLY A 344 -12.54 8.56 -6.11
C GLY A 344 -11.03 8.45 -6.31
N LEU A 345 -10.59 8.01 -7.49
CA LEU A 345 -9.17 7.86 -7.83
C LEU A 345 -8.42 9.21 -7.79
N THR A 346 -8.98 10.26 -8.38
CA THR A 346 -8.33 11.58 -8.45
C THR A 346 -8.10 12.17 -7.06
N PHE A 347 -9.14 12.15 -6.22
CA PHE A 347 -9.02 12.62 -4.83
C PHE A 347 -8.10 11.71 -4.00
N PHE A 348 -8.20 10.40 -4.16
CA PHE A 348 -7.34 9.45 -3.48
C PHE A 348 -5.86 9.71 -3.77
N MET A 349 -5.47 9.86 -5.03
CA MET A 349 -4.09 10.18 -5.42
C MET A 349 -3.58 11.48 -4.82
N ALA A 350 -4.41 12.53 -4.82
CA ALA A 350 -4.07 13.81 -4.20
C ALA A 350 -3.88 13.68 -2.68
N VAL A 351 -4.78 12.96 -2.01
CA VAL A 351 -4.72 12.75 -0.56
C VAL A 351 -3.52 11.90 -0.16
N VAL A 352 -3.17 10.86 -0.93
CA VAL A 352 -1.93 10.09 -0.73
C VAL A 352 -0.71 11.01 -0.71
N GLY A 353 -0.57 11.85 -1.73
CA GLY A 353 0.54 12.80 -1.81
C GLY A 353 0.59 13.78 -0.65
N LEU A 354 -0.56 14.39 -0.30
CA LEU A 354 -0.67 15.35 0.80
C LEU A 354 -0.32 14.73 2.16
N ARG A 355 -0.72 13.49 2.41
CA ARG A 355 -0.46 12.81 3.69
C ARG A 355 0.98 12.38 3.85
N TYR A 356 1.58 11.84 2.81
CA TYR A 356 2.92 11.24 2.89
C TYR A 356 4.03 12.17 2.38
N GLY A 357 3.69 13.38 1.92
CA GLY A 357 4.65 14.29 1.30
C GLY A 357 5.82 14.68 2.21
N TYR A 358 5.54 14.94 3.49
CA TYR A 358 6.59 15.25 4.46
C TYR A 358 7.48 14.02 4.72
N ASP A 359 6.89 12.84 4.89
CA ASP A 359 7.62 11.61 5.19
C ASP A 359 8.54 11.21 4.03
N VAL A 360 8.08 11.34 2.78
CA VAL A 360 8.90 11.13 1.58
C VAL A 360 10.14 12.01 1.61
N VAL A 361 9.97 13.32 1.76
CA VAL A 361 11.11 14.25 1.67
C VAL A 361 12.03 14.13 2.88
N SER A 362 11.48 13.98 4.09
CA SER A 362 12.27 13.84 5.30
C SER A 362 13.05 12.53 5.35
N SER A 363 12.50 11.43 4.80
CA SER A 363 13.20 10.14 4.71
C SER A 363 14.42 10.21 3.78
N LEU A 364 14.38 11.07 2.77
CA LEU A 364 15.52 11.30 1.87
C LEU A 364 16.59 12.24 2.45
N THR A 365 16.32 12.85 3.61
CA THR A 365 17.24 13.78 4.29
C THR A 365 17.45 13.31 5.73
N GLY A 366 18.60 12.74 6.06
CA GLY A 366 18.91 12.36 7.43
C GLY A 366 19.21 10.86 7.65
N SER A 367 19.01 10.37 8.89
CA SER A 367 19.34 8.99 9.30
C SER A 367 18.47 7.91 8.62
N GLY A 368 17.29 8.26 8.13
CA GLY A 368 16.39 7.33 7.42
C GLY A 368 16.78 7.04 5.96
N LEU A 369 17.79 7.74 5.40
CA LEU A 369 18.13 7.63 3.98
C LEU A 369 18.47 6.21 3.55
N ILE A 370 19.29 5.51 4.33
CA ILE A 370 19.72 4.14 3.99
C ILE A 370 18.51 3.20 4.01
N LEU A 371 17.65 3.33 5.00
CA LEU A 371 16.42 2.54 5.10
C LEU A 371 15.44 2.84 3.96
N ALA A 372 15.27 4.13 3.61
CA ALA A 372 14.46 4.56 2.46
C ALA A 372 14.98 4.01 1.13
N LEU A 373 16.29 4.10 0.90
CA LEU A 373 16.94 3.56 -0.31
C LEU A 373 16.84 2.03 -0.35
N SER A 374 16.98 1.35 0.78
CA SER A 374 16.77 -0.09 0.89
C SER A 374 15.34 -0.48 0.52
N ALA A 375 14.34 0.26 0.99
CA ALA A 375 12.94 0.05 0.61
C ALA A 375 12.71 0.23 -0.90
N VAL A 376 13.33 1.24 -1.51
CA VAL A 376 13.29 1.45 -2.97
C VAL A 376 13.85 0.24 -3.71
N VAL A 377 14.97 -0.31 -3.27
CA VAL A 377 15.59 -1.49 -3.89
C VAL A 377 14.71 -2.72 -3.71
N VAL A 378 14.18 -2.96 -2.50
CA VAL A 378 13.28 -4.08 -2.19
C VAL A 378 12.09 -4.09 -3.14
N GLU A 379 11.38 -2.98 -3.24
CA GLU A 379 10.19 -2.87 -4.08
C GLU A 379 10.54 -2.95 -5.57
N ALA A 380 11.59 -2.26 -6.01
CA ALA A 380 11.99 -2.24 -7.42
C ALA A 380 12.39 -3.63 -7.92
N VAL A 381 13.17 -4.38 -7.15
CA VAL A 381 13.57 -5.74 -7.50
C VAL A 381 12.37 -6.66 -7.58
N ALA A 382 11.46 -6.59 -6.60
CA ALA A 382 10.26 -7.42 -6.59
C ALA A 382 9.36 -7.14 -7.81
N VAL A 383 9.12 -5.88 -8.13
CA VAL A 383 8.32 -5.48 -9.30
C VAL A 383 8.97 -5.92 -10.61
N ILE A 384 10.27 -5.67 -10.78
CA ILE A 384 11.00 -6.02 -12.02
C ILE A 384 11.05 -7.53 -12.22
N VAL A 385 11.40 -8.31 -11.19
CA VAL A 385 11.46 -9.77 -11.30
C VAL A 385 10.07 -10.33 -11.60
N SER A 386 9.04 -9.83 -10.94
CA SER A 386 7.66 -10.27 -11.17
C SER A 386 7.13 -9.85 -12.54
N PHE A 387 7.57 -8.71 -13.08
CA PHE A 387 7.34 -8.35 -14.46
C PHE A 387 7.91 -9.43 -15.41
N PHE A 388 9.15 -9.87 -15.21
CA PHE A 388 9.74 -10.91 -16.05
C PHE A 388 9.01 -12.25 -15.91
N ILE A 389 8.63 -12.65 -14.70
CA ILE A 389 7.84 -13.87 -14.46
C ILE A 389 6.51 -13.77 -15.21
N GLY A 390 5.78 -12.68 -15.04
CA GLY A 390 4.46 -12.49 -15.65
C GLY A 390 4.50 -12.35 -17.15
N HIS A 391 5.39 -11.47 -17.66
CA HIS A 391 5.43 -11.13 -19.08
C HIS A 391 6.19 -12.16 -19.92
N LYS A 392 7.37 -12.64 -19.47
CA LYS A 392 8.22 -13.56 -20.27
C LYS A 392 7.89 -15.03 -20.03
N ILE A 393 7.67 -15.45 -18.76
CA ILE A 393 7.41 -16.86 -18.44
C ILE A 393 5.94 -17.17 -18.65
N PHE A 394 5.04 -16.41 -18.04
CA PHE A 394 3.60 -16.67 -18.12
C PHE A 394 2.93 -16.09 -19.35
N LYS A 395 3.61 -15.22 -20.09
CA LYS A 395 3.10 -14.53 -21.29
C LYS A 395 1.75 -13.86 -21.02
N LEU A 396 1.63 -13.22 -19.84
CA LEU A 396 0.46 -12.44 -19.51
C LEU A 396 0.46 -11.13 -20.28
N ASN A 397 -0.69 -10.76 -20.77
CA ASN A 397 -0.92 -9.44 -21.36
C ASN A 397 -0.62 -8.35 -20.32
N TRP A 398 0.08 -7.29 -20.73
CA TRP A 398 0.49 -6.22 -19.83
C TRP A 398 -0.68 -5.56 -19.10
N ILE A 399 -1.85 -5.46 -19.75
CA ILE A 399 -3.04 -4.82 -19.15
C ILE A 399 -3.37 -5.48 -17.80
N ILE A 400 -3.54 -6.80 -17.78
CA ILE A 400 -3.87 -7.51 -16.54
C ILE A 400 -2.64 -7.74 -15.64
N LEU A 401 -1.45 -7.88 -16.22
CA LEU A 401 -0.22 -8.07 -15.47
C LEU A 401 0.13 -6.85 -14.63
N SER A 402 -0.04 -5.64 -15.15
CA SER A 402 0.20 -4.40 -14.40
C SER A 402 -0.67 -4.32 -13.14
N GLY A 403 -1.93 -4.73 -13.27
CA GLY A 403 -2.82 -4.86 -12.13
C GLY A 403 -2.41 -5.96 -11.15
N ALA A 404 -2.00 -7.15 -11.67
CA ALA A 404 -1.55 -8.25 -10.82
C ALA A 404 -0.27 -7.89 -10.04
N ILE A 405 0.66 -7.15 -10.64
CA ILE A 405 1.84 -6.61 -9.94
C ILE A 405 1.43 -5.63 -8.85
N ALA A 406 0.56 -4.67 -9.16
CA ALA A 406 0.04 -3.73 -8.15
C ALA A 406 -0.68 -4.45 -7.00
N GLY A 407 -1.44 -5.52 -7.32
CA GLY A 407 -2.10 -6.38 -6.33
C GLY A 407 -1.12 -7.18 -5.49
N GLY A 408 -0.04 -7.68 -6.10
CA GLY A 408 1.06 -8.37 -5.43
C GLY A 408 1.83 -7.47 -4.45
N CYS A 409 1.95 -6.18 -4.78
CA CYS A 409 2.49 -5.14 -3.87
C CYS A 409 1.45 -4.61 -2.88
N THR A 410 0.22 -5.11 -2.89
CA THR A 410 -0.95 -4.61 -2.14
C THR A 410 -1.22 -3.10 -2.31
N SER A 411 -0.76 -2.52 -3.44
CA SER A 411 -0.70 -1.07 -3.66
C SER A 411 -1.89 -0.54 -4.46
N ALA A 412 -2.86 0.09 -3.79
CA ALA A 412 -3.94 0.79 -4.46
C ALA A 412 -3.47 2.00 -5.33
N PRO A 413 -2.46 2.79 -4.91
CA PRO A 413 -1.83 3.78 -5.80
C PRO A 413 -1.20 3.14 -7.05
N GLY A 414 -0.58 1.96 -6.91
CA GLY A 414 -0.06 1.16 -8.04
C GLY A 414 -1.17 0.77 -9.02
N LEU A 415 -2.33 0.33 -8.52
CA LEU A 415 -3.50 0.07 -9.38
C LEU A 415 -3.94 1.33 -10.12
N GLY A 416 -4.01 2.47 -9.45
CA GLY A 416 -4.34 3.73 -10.09
C GLY A 416 -3.36 4.12 -11.19
N ALA A 417 -2.06 3.89 -10.98
CA ALA A 417 -1.03 4.09 -11.99
C ALA A 417 -1.19 3.12 -13.17
N ALA A 418 -1.51 1.84 -12.91
CA ALA A 418 -1.76 0.84 -13.93
C ALA A 418 -2.94 1.24 -14.85
N ILE A 419 -4.07 1.64 -14.25
CA ILE A 419 -5.24 2.12 -14.98
C ILE A 419 -4.89 3.37 -15.80
N SER A 420 -4.21 4.33 -15.20
CA SER A 420 -3.83 5.59 -15.85
C SER A 420 -2.87 5.37 -17.02
N SER A 421 -1.83 4.53 -16.84
CA SER A 421 -0.80 4.30 -17.85
C SER A 421 -1.27 3.44 -19.01
N THR A 422 -2.16 2.48 -18.76
CA THR A 422 -2.71 1.60 -19.80
C THR A 422 -3.91 2.20 -20.53
N GLY A 423 -4.53 3.24 -19.98
CA GLY A 423 -5.80 3.78 -20.47
C GLY A 423 -6.92 2.73 -20.45
N SER A 424 -6.84 1.74 -19.57
CA SER A 424 -7.80 0.64 -19.41
C SER A 424 -8.12 0.44 -17.93
N GLU A 425 -9.32 0.00 -17.62
CA GLU A 425 -9.77 -0.32 -16.25
C GLU A 425 -9.52 -1.79 -15.88
N GLU A 426 -9.17 -2.59 -16.84
CA GLU A 426 -8.97 -4.04 -16.71
C GLU A 426 -7.80 -4.46 -15.79
N PRO A 427 -6.76 -3.63 -15.55
CA PRO A 427 -5.79 -3.90 -14.47
C PRO A 427 -6.45 -4.23 -13.13
N THR A 428 -7.66 -3.71 -12.85
CA THR A 428 -8.42 -3.98 -11.62
C THR A 428 -8.71 -5.48 -11.44
N THR A 429 -8.95 -6.19 -12.53
CA THR A 429 -9.18 -7.64 -12.49
C THR A 429 -7.92 -8.40 -12.06
N GLY A 430 -6.76 -8.03 -12.63
CA GLY A 430 -5.47 -8.60 -12.21
C GLY A 430 -5.15 -8.28 -10.75
N TYR A 431 -5.40 -7.04 -10.33
CA TYR A 431 -5.22 -6.58 -8.95
C TYR A 431 -6.06 -7.40 -7.97
N GLY A 432 -7.39 -7.47 -8.17
CA GLY A 432 -8.29 -8.21 -7.29
C GLY A 432 -8.02 -9.71 -7.26
N ALA A 433 -7.46 -10.27 -8.34
CA ALA A 433 -7.10 -11.69 -8.39
C ALA A 433 -5.76 -12.00 -7.68
N ALA A 434 -4.80 -11.09 -7.62
CA ALA A 434 -3.48 -11.31 -7.00
C ALA A 434 -3.44 -10.87 -5.53
N GLN A 435 -4.11 -9.78 -5.18
CA GLN A 435 -4.03 -9.13 -3.86
C GLN A 435 -4.31 -10.06 -2.66
N PRO A 436 -5.35 -10.92 -2.63
CA PRO A 436 -5.62 -11.78 -1.48
C PRO A 436 -4.44 -12.69 -1.14
N PHE A 437 -3.77 -13.23 -2.16
CA PHE A 437 -2.60 -14.10 -1.99
C PHE A 437 -1.36 -13.31 -1.53
N ALA A 438 -1.22 -12.07 -1.99
CA ALA A 438 -0.17 -11.18 -1.53
C ALA A 438 -0.34 -10.80 -0.06
N ILE A 439 -1.56 -10.49 0.39
CA ILE A 439 -1.86 -10.18 1.79
C ILE A 439 -1.51 -11.39 2.66
N LEU A 440 -1.97 -12.59 2.28
CA LEU A 440 -1.66 -13.82 3.01
C LEU A 440 -0.15 -14.05 3.07
N ALA A 441 0.56 -13.91 1.95
CA ALA A 441 2.01 -14.06 1.90
C ALA A 441 2.74 -13.05 2.78
N ASN A 442 2.31 -11.77 2.79
CA ASN A 442 2.89 -10.73 3.67
C ASN A 442 2.74 -11.10 5.16
N VAL A 443 1.55 -11.56 5.57
CA VAL A 443 1.29 -11.99 6.95
C VAL A 443 2.20 -13.17 7.33
N LEU A 444 2.22 -14.22 6.50
CA LEU A 444 3.05 -15.40 6.75
C LEU A 444 4.54 -15.07 6.80
N LEU A 445 5.03 -14.27 5.84
CA LEU A 445 6.46 -13.92 5.78
C LEU A 445 6.88 -13.01 6.92
N ALA A 446 6.03 -12.08 7.38
CA ALA A 446 6.32 -11.24 8.53
C ALA A 446 6.46 -12.08 9.81
N THR A 447 5.60 -13.09 10.03
CA THR A 447 5.72 -14.01 11.17
C THR A 447 6.97 -14.89 11.05
N LEU A 448 7.17 -15.52 9.88
CA LEU A 448 8.31 -16.41 9.66
C LEU A 448 9.64 -15.69 9.76
N TYR A 449 9.70 -14.41 9.39
CA TYR A 449 10.90 -13.60 9.52
C TYR A 449 11.43 -13.58 10.96
N PHE A 450 10.56 -13.28 11.94
CA PHE A 450 10.94 -13.31 13.34
C PHE A 450 11.21 -14.73 13.87
N ALA A 451 10.47 -15.73 13.40
CA ALA A 451 10.68 -17.11 13.82
C ALA A 451 12.00 -17.73 13.36
N PHE A 452 12.63 -17.19 12.29
CA PHE A 452 13.89 -17.71 11.75
C PHE A 452 15.12 -16.88 12.11
N LEU A 453 14.97 -15.64 12.50
CA LEU A 453 16.09 -14.73 12.82
C LEU A 453 16.28 -14.50 14.32
N LEU A 454 15.26 -14.69 15.10
CA LEU A 454 15.22 -14.63 16.56
C LEU A 454 14.85 -16.00 17.15
#